data_92e022ef78ca4db1758dc3bfb0296de3
#
_entry.id   92e022ef78ca4db1758dc3bfb0296de3
#
_cell.length_a   1.000
_cell.length_b   1.000
_cell.length_c   1.000
_cell.angle_alpha   90.00
_cell.angle_beta   90.00
_cell.angle_gamma   90.00
#
_symmetry.space_group_name_H-M   'P 1'
#
loop_
_entity.id
_entity.type
_entity.pdbx_description
1 polymer ?
#
loop_
_entity_poly.entity_id
_entity_poly.type
_entity_poly.pdbx_seq_one_letter_code
_entity_poly.pdbx_strand_id
1 'polypeptide(L)'
;CFTDDYMFCMILTTRLDLCKELLELILDIKIRKVEIAEQQKNVDITYDGKGVRFDVYVDDAENTVYDIEMQTTRQKDLPKRTRYYQGMIDLNLIQKGMRYSELKKSYVIFICLEDVFGKNLPVYTFNYICEQDYSVRLGDEATKVIVNAAGSRNGLSEDMCLSLIHI
;
A
#
# COMPACT_ATOMS: atom_id res chain seq x y z
N CYS A 1 14.76 -10.71 13.08
CA CYS A 1 13.34 -10.49 12.82
C CYS A 1 13.13 -9.02 12.43
N PHE A 2 12.66 -8.75 11.24
CA PHE A 2 12.40 -7.41 10.69
C PHE A 2 11.14 -6.78 11.32
N THR A 3 11.07 -6.69 12.61
CA THR A 3 10.01 -5.96 13.32
C THR A 3 10.38 -4.51 13.60
N ASP A 4 11.47 -4.05 13.01
CA ASP A 4 11.91 -2.66 13.13
C ASP A 4 11.44 -1.90 11.88
N ASP A 5 10.39 -1.10 12.02
CA ASP A 5 9.79 -0.28 10.96
C ASP A 5 10.87 0.52 10.20
N TYR A 6 11.89 0.99 10.92
CA TYR A 6 12.99 1.74 10.31
C TYR A 6 13.83 0.88 9.36
N MET A 7 14.20 -0.34 9.78
CA MET A 7 14.99 -1.26 8.94
C MET A 7 14.23 -1.68 7.68
N PHE A 8 12.93 -1.96 7.83
CA PHE A 8 12.04 -2.27 6.71
C PHE A 8 12.02 -1.13 5.69
N CYS A 9 11.74 0.09 6.14
CA CYS A 9 11.72 1.28 5.29
C CYS A 9 13.08 1.52 4.60
N MET A 10 14.18 1.39 5.35
CA MET A 10 15.52 1.58 4.81
C MET A 10 15.85 0.58 3.70
N ILE A 11 15.48 -0.69 3.86
CA ILE A 11 15.74 -1.71 2.84
C ILE A 11 14.93 -1.43 1.58
N LEU A 12 13.63 -1.18 1.70
CA LEU A 12 12.79 -0.96 0.53
C LEU A 12 13.15 0.32 -0.26
N THR A 13 13.72 1.32 0.42
CA THR A 13 14.14 2.56 -0.25
C THR A 13 15.55 2.51 -0.83
N THR A 14 16.43 1.66 -0.28
CA THR A 14 17.80 1.49 -0.81
C THR A 14 17.91 0.37 -1.85
N ARG A 15 17.04 -0.64 -1.77
CA ARG A 15 17.00 -1.81 -2.65
C ARG A 15 15.70 -1.81 -3.46
N LEU A 16 15.67 -0.99 -4.52
CA LEU A 16 14.50 -0.87 -5.41
C LEU A 16 14.13 -2.19 -6.10
N ASP A 17 15.08 -3.09 -6.27
CA ASP A 17 14.85 -4.45 -6.74
C ASP A 17 13.98 -5.26 -5.77
N LEU A 18 14.30 -5.24 -4.47
CA LEU A 18 13.50 -5.91 -3.45
C LEU A 18 12.14 -5.24 -3.23
N CYS A 19 12.08 -3.91 -3.30
CA CYS A 19 10.81 -3.18 -3.24
C CYS A 19 9.88 -3.60 -4.39
N LYS A 20 10.41 -3.67 -5.61
CA LYS A 20 9.66 -4.15 -6.78
C LYS A 20 9.17 -5.58 -6.58
N GLU A 21 10.06 -6.49 -6.18
CA GLU A 21 9.73 -7.91 -5.96
C GLU A 21 8.62 -8.07 -4.91
N LEU A 22 8.71 -7.34 -3.79
CA LEU A 22 7.67 -7.34 -2.76
C LEU A 22 6.32 -6.87 -3.29
N LEU A 23 6.30 -5.76 -4.05
CA LEU A 23 5.06 -5.25 -4.66
C LEU A 23 4.46 -6.22 -5.67
N GLU A 24 5.29 -6.83 -6.53
CA GLU A 24 4.84 -7.84 -7.50
C GLU A 24 4.23 -9.06 -6.80
N LEU A 25 4.84 -9.51 -5.69
CA LEU A 25 4.34 -10.63 -4.89
C LEU A 25 3.00 -10.31 -4.20
N ILE A 26 2.88 -9.13 -3.58
CA ILE A 26 1.66 -8.74 -2.84
C ILE A 26 0.49 -8.52 -3.79
N LEU A 27 0.74 -7.91 -4.94
CA LEU A 27 -0.31 -7.43 -5.84
C LEU A 27 -0.63 -8.40 -6.97
N ASP A 28 0.18 -9.44 -7.17
CA ASP A 28 0.12 -10.38 -8.30
C ASP A 28 0.09 -9.64 -9.66
N ILE A 29 0.95 -8.64 -9.81
CA ILE A 29 1.11 -7.85 -11.04
C ILE A 29 2.57 -7.84 -11.48
N LYS A 30 2.82 -7.39 -12.69
CA LYS A 30 4.19 -7.08 -13.15
C LYS A 30 4.43 -5.59 -13.14
N ILE A 31 5.53 -5.18 -12.52
CA ILE A 31 5.99 -3.80 -12.44
C ILE A 31 7.20 -3.67 -13.34
N ARG A 32 7.15 -2.76 -14.30
CA ARG A 32 8.28 -2.57 -15.24
C ARG A 32 9.53 -2.08 -14.51
N LYS A 33 9.40 -1.03 -13.73
CA LYS A 33 10.51 -0.42 -13.00
C LYS A 33 9.98 0.46 -11.87
N VAL A 34 10.53 0.32 -10.68
CA VAL A 34 10.40 1.30 -9.61
C VAL A 34 11.40 2.42 -9.88
N GLU A 35 10.93 3.67 -9.95
CA GLU A 35 11.77 4.83 -10.25
C GLU A 35 12.23 5.55 -8.99
N ILE A 36 11.32 5.74 -8.05
CA ILE A 36 11.56 6.46 -6.79
C ILE A 36 10.97 5.65 -5.64
N ALA A 37 11.72 5.51 -4.57
CA ALA A 37 11.21 5.07 -3.27
C ALA A 37 11.70 6.06 -2.20
N GLU A 38 10.77 6.75 -1.56
CA GLU A 38 11.05 7.74 -0.53
C GLU A 38 10.64 7.18 0.84
N GLN A 39 11.59 7.20 1.78
CA GLN A 39 11.33 6.87 3.18
C GLN A 39 10.76 8.08 3.91
N GLN A 40 9.73 7.86 4.73
CA GLN A 40 9.15 8.87 5.61
C GLN A 40 8.75 10.17 4.90
N LYS A 41 8.14 10.03 3.72
CA LYS A 41 7.61 11.17 2.96
C LYS A 41 6.50 11.86 3.74
N ASN A 42 6.71 13.12 4.11
CA ASN A 42 5.69 13.94 4.78
C ASN A 42 4.78 14.60 3.75
N VAL A 43 3.49 14.53 3.98
CA VAL A 43 2.48 15.27 3.22
C VAL A 43 1.60 16.05 4.20
N ASP A 44 1.78 17.37 4.22
CA ASP A 44 1.02 18.32 5.01
C ASP A 44 0.23 19.23 4.06
N ILE A 45 -1.08 19.30 4.26
CA ILE A 45 -1.95 20.08 3.36
C ILE A 45 -2.22 21.48 3.93
N THR A 46 -2.38 21.59 5.24
CA THR A 46 -2.64 22.84 5.94
C THR A 46 -1.89 22.90 7.25
N TYR A 47 -1.61 24.11 7.74
CA TYR A 47 -0.90 24.33 9.00
C TYR A 47 -1.58 23.67 10.21
N ASP A 48 -2.92 23.58 10.21
CA ASP A 48 -3.72 22.97 11.29
C ASP A 48 -4.29 21.59 10.91
N GLY A 49 -3.96 21.06 9.73
CA GLY A 49 -4.43 19.76 9.25
C GLY A 49 -3.62 18.60 9.84
N LYS A 50 -4.25 17.42 9.92
CA LYS A 50 -3.54 16.20 10.24
C LYS A 50 -2.71 15.76 9.03
N GLY A 51 -1.40 16.02 9.05
CA GLY A 51 -0.45 15.49 8.07
C GLY A 51 -0.35 13.96 8.10
N VAL A 52 0.17 13.39 7.05
CA VAL A 52 0.55 11.97 6.95
C VAL A 52 2.05 11.88 6.70
N ARG A 53 2.68 10.95 7.38
CA ARG A 53 4.03 10.51 7.06
C ARG A 53 3.93 9.10 6.53
N PHE A 54 4.17 8.94 5.24
CA PHE A 54 4.23 7.63 4.58
C PHE A 54 5.53 6.92 4.97
N ASP A 55 5.45 5.64 5.33
CA ASP A 55 6.63 4.86 5.68
C ASP A 55 7.52 4.64 4.46
N VAL A 56 6.97 4.12 3.37
CA VAL A 56 7.64 3.99 2.07
C VAL A 56 6.70 4.41 0.96
N TYR A 57 7.03 5.50 0.28
CA TYR A 57 6.28 6.01 -0.86
C TYR A 57 7.03 5.71 -2.16
N VAL A 58 6.37 5.05 -3.10
CA VAL A 58 6.98 4.52 -4.32
C VAL A 58 6.26 5.03 -5.55
N ASP A 59 7.02 5.50 -6.53
CA ASP A 59 6.56 5.81 -7.89
C ASP A 59 7.15 4.81 -8.88
N ASP A 60 6.37 4.34 -9.83
CA ASP A 60 6.85 3.49 -10.90
C ASP A 60 6.88 4.19 -12.27
N ALA A 61 7.50 3.52 -13.25
CA ALA A 61 7.62 4.03 -14.63
C ALA A 61 6.28 4.02 -15.40
N GLU A 62 5.22 3.48 -14.83
CA GLU A 62 3.88 3.35 -15.43
C GLU A 62 2.86 4.30 -14.80
N ASN A 63 3.35 5.32 -14.11
CA ASN A 63 2.53 6.35 -13.47
C ASN A 63 1.64 5.80 -12.35
N THR A 64 2.13 4.82 -11.59
CA THR A 64 1.45 4.23 -10.43
C THR A 64 2.18 4.57 -9.15
N VAL A 65 1.44 4.86 -8.11
CA VAL A 65 1.95 5.18 -6.78
C VAL A 65 1.60 4.07 -5.80
N TYR A 66 2.57 3.71 -4.97
CA TYR A 66 2.40 2.74 -3.90
C TYR A 66 2.81 3.38 -2.58
N ASP A 67 1.95 3.27 -1.60
CA ASP A 67 2.23 3.60 -0.21
C ASP A 67 2.30 2.30 0.58
N ILE A 68 3.44 2.00 1.20
CA ILE A 68 3.69 0.76 1.94
C ILE A 68 3.91 1.12 3.40
N GLU A 69 3.02 0.65 4.25
CA GLU A 69 2.98 0.92 5.68
C GLU A 69 3.19 -0.36 6.50
N MET A 70 4.04 -0.30 7.52
CA MET A 70 4.19 -1.39 8.49
C MET A 70 3.28 -1.15 9.70
N GLN A 71 2.45 -2.13 10.04
CA GLN A 71 1.55 -2.07 11.18
C GLN A 71 1.84 -3.19 12.17
N THR A 72 2.59 -2.89 13.22
CA THR A 72 3.05 -3.87 14.21
C THR A 72 2.01 -4.19 15.28
N THR A 73 1.03 -3.32 15.48
CA THR A 73 -0.03 -3.50 16.49
C THR A 73 -1.42 -3.39 15.86
N ARG A 74 -2.38 -4.12 16.41
CA ARG A 74 -3.77 -4.07 15.93
C ARG A 74 -4.39 -2.70 16.18
N GLN A 75 -4.86 -2.06 15.11
CA GLN A 75 -5.61 -0.80 15.16
C GLN A 75 -6.99 -0.98 14.54
N LYS A 76 -8.04 -0.63 15.32
CA LYS A 76 -9.44 -0.77 14.89
C LYS A 76 -9.85 0.23 13.81
N ASP A 77 -9.11 1.32 13.67
CA ASP A 77 -9.37 2.40 12.72
C ASP A 77 -8.60 2.28 11.41
N LEU A 78 -7.87 1.17 11.20
CA LEU A 78 -7.10 0.92 10.00
C LEU A 78 -7.89 1.17 8.70
N PRO A 79 -9.16 0.72 8.55
CA PRO A 79 -9.93 1.03 7.33
C PRO A 79 -10.17 2.53 7.10
N LYS A 80 -10.27 3.31 8.16
CA LYS A 80 -10.37 4.78 8.04
C LYS A 80 -9.03 5.43 7.72
N ARG A 81 -7.93 4.86 8.26
CA ARG A 81 -6.58 5.29 7.92
C ARG A 81 -6.30 5.07 6.44
N THR A 82 -6.58 3.90 5.88
CA THR A 82 -6.36 3.64 4.44
C THR A 82 -7.09 4.64 3.56
N ARG A 83 -8.33 5.03 3.93
CA ARG A 83 -9.08 6.07 3.23
C ARG A 83 -8.41 7.44 3.32
N TYR A 84 -7.92 7.79 4.51
CA TYR A 84 -7.26 9.07 4.74
C TYR A 84 -5.93 9.16 3.97
N TYR A 85 -5.13 8.10 4.00
CA TYR A 85 -3.88 7.98 3.26
C TYR A 85 -4.10 8.13 1.75
N GLN A 86 -5.12 7.47 1.22
CA GLN A 86 -5.52 7.63 -0.19
C GLN A 86 -5.81 9.10 -0.54
N GLY A 87 -6.59 9.79 0.28
CA GLY A 87 -6.88 11.21 0.07
C GLY A 87 -5.63 12.09 0.12
N MET A 88 -4.67 11.77 0.98
CA MET A 88 -3.40 12.51 1.07
C MET A 88 -2.51 12.27 -0.15
N ILE A 89 -2.49 11.06 -0.70
CA ILE A 89 -1.82 10.75 -1.97
C ILE A 89 -2.41 11.61 -3.09
N ASP A 90 -3.73 11.59 -3.25
CA ASP A 90 -4.43 12.32 -4.30
C ASP A 90 -4.17 13.83 -4.21
N LEU A 91 -4.23 14.39 -3.00
CA LEU A 91 -3.94 15.80 -2.76
C LEU A 91 -2.47 16.19 -3.02
N ASN A 92 -1.55 15.27 -2.78
CA ASN A 92 -0.14 15.49 -3.09
C ASN A 92 0.16 15.44 -4.59
N LEU A 93 -0.62 14.67 -5.34
CA LEU A 93 -0.41 14.45 -6.78
C LEU A 93 -1.11 15.49 -7.66
N ILE A 94 -2.32 15.93 -7.27
CA ILE A 94 -3.12 16.84 -8.07
C ILE A 94 -2.84 18.31 -7.71
N GLN A 95 -2.57 19.13 -8.71
CA GLN A 95 -2.37 20.57 -8.54
C GLN A 95 -3.56 21.36 -9.09
N LYS A 96 -3.68 22.62 -8.65
CA LYS A 96 -4.73 23.52 -9.15
C LYS A 96 -4.66 23.65 -10.67
N GLY A 97 -5.76 23.33 -11.34
CA GLY A 97 -5.88 23.39 -12.80
C GLY A 97 -5.63 22.06 -13.53
N MET A 98 -5.14 21.04 -12.84
CA MET A 98 -5.08 19.69 -13.40
C MET A 98 -6.48 19.07 -13.48
N ARG A 99 -6.67 18.15 -14.45
CA ARG A 99 -7.90 17.38 -14.61
C ARG A 99 -7.88 16.16 -13.70
N TYR A 100 -9.04 15.71 -13.22
CA TYR A 100 -9.13 14.49 -12.41
C TYR A 100 -8.63 13.22 -13.13
N SER A 101 -8.69 13.20 -14.47
CA SER A 101 -8.11 12.12 -15.29
C SER A 101 -6.59 12.02 -15.25
N GLU A 102 -5.91 12.99 -14.62
CA GLU A 102 -4.46 13.01 -14.43
C GLU A 102 -4.04 12.44 -13.05
N LEU A 103 -5.02 12.06 -12.20
CA LEU A 103 -4.75 11.30 -10.99
C LEU A 103 -4.11 9.96 -11.34
N LYS A 104 -3.06 9.63 -10.62
CA LYS A 104 -2.34 8.38 -10.81
C LYS A 104 -3.11 7.19 -10.21
N LYS A 105 -2.95 6.04 -10.82
CA LYS A 105 -3.31 4.78 -10.17
C LYS A 105 -2.55 4.65 -8.85
N SER A 106 -3.21 4.18 -7.79
CA SER A 106 -2.61 4.18 -6.47
C SER A 106 -2.98 2.95 -5.64
N TYR A 107 -2.02 2.50 -4.85
CA TYR A 107 -2.17 1.42 -3.89
C TYR A 107 -1.77 1.89 -2.51
N VAL A 108 -2.66 1.73 -1.53
CA VAL A 108 -2.36 1.90 -0.11
C VAL A 108 -2.26 0.51 0.51
N ILE A 109 -1.05 0.12 0.91
CA ILE A 109 -0.69 -1.22 1.34
C ILE A 109 -0.27 -1.18 2.80
N PHE A 110 -1.00 -1.90 3.67
CA PHE A 110 -0.61 -2.09 5.06
C PHE A 110 -0.16 -3.53 5.28
N ILE A 111 1.07 -3.71 5.77
CA ILE A 111 1.60 -5.00 6.18
C ILE A 111 1.37 -5.13 7.68
N CYS A 112 0.41 -5.99 8.07
CA CYS A 112 -0.03 -6.15 9.44
C CYS A 112 0.51 -7.44 10.05
N LEU A 113 1.09 -7.36 11.25
CA LEU A 113 1.54 -8.55 12.00
C LEU A 113 0.38 -9.34 12.63
N GLU A 114 -0.81 -8.75 12.69
CA GLU A 114 -2.03 -9.39 13.21
C GLU A 114 -3.15 -9.35 12.16
N ASP A 115 -4.02 -10.37 12.16
CA ASP A 115 -5.18 -10.41 11.27
C ASP A 115 -6.24 -9.37 11.67
N VAL A 116 -6.34 -8.31 10.89
CA VAL A 116 -7.25 -7.19 11.14
C VAL A 116 -8.72 -7.61 11.01
N PHE A 117 -9.03 -8.52 10.08
CA PHE A 117 -10.41 -8.91 9.73
C PHE A 117 -10.83 -10.26 10.30
N GLY A 118 -9.91 -11.05 10.87
CA GLY A 118 -10.21 -12.33 11.51
C GLY A 118 -10.69 -13.42 10.55
N LYS A 119 -10.32 -13.35 9.26
CA LYS A 119 -10.68 -14.34 8.25
C LYS A 119 -9.51 -15.22 7.83
N ASN A 120 -8.34 -14.99 8.41
CA ASN A 120 -7.10 -15.73 8.16
C ASN A 120 -6.68 -15.78 6.68
N LEU A 121 -7.08 -14.76 5.89
CA LEU A 121 -6.57 -14.61 4.53
C LEU A 121 -5.19 -13.97 4.57
N PRO A 122 -4.26 -14.38 3.69
CA PRO A 122 -2.92 -13.79 3.65
C PRO A 122 -2.92 -12.36 3.12
N VAL A 123 -3.83 -12.06 2.18
CA VAL A 123 -3.99 -10.75 1.57
C VAL A 123 -5.47 -10.42 1.45
N TYR A 124 -5.83 -9.21 1.81
CA TYR A 124 -7.16 -8.62 1.62
C TYR A 124 -7.05 -7.45 0.65
N THR A 125 -7.66 -7.56 -0.51
CA THR A 125 -7.68 -6.51 -1.53
C THR A 125 -9.07 -5.89 -1.62
N PHE A 126 -9.15 -4.56 -1.51
CA PHE A 126 -10.39 -3.81 -1.52
C PHE A 126 -10.44 -2.83 -2.69
N ASN A 127 -11.47 -2.96 -3.51
CA ASN A 127 -11.83 -2.06 -4.59
C ASN A 127 -13.31 -1.67 -4.45
N TYR A 128 -13.72 -0.58 -5.07
CA TYR A 128 -15.12 -0.19 -5.10
C TYR A 128 -15.90 -0.95 -6.18
N ILE A 129 -16.99 -1.57 -5.75
CA ILE A 129 -17.94 -2.28 -6.64
C ILE A 129 -19.35 -1.76 -6.38
N CYS A 130 -20.23 -1.86 -7.38
CA CYS A 130 -21.63 -1.50 -7.25
C CYS A 130 -22.37 -2.53 -6.39
N GLU A 131 -23.06 -2.07 -5.34
CA GLU A 131 -23.84 -2.97 -4.46
C GLU A 131 -25.03 -3.63 -5.17
N GLN A 132 -25.58 -2.98 -6.19
CA GLN A 132 -26.71 -3.48 -6.95
C GLN A 132 -26.31 -4.46 -8.06
N ASP A 133 -25.03 -4.40 -8.49
CA ASP A 133 -24.47 -5.32 -9.50
C ASP A 133 -22.96 -5.48 -9.26
N TYR A 134 -22.56 -6.58 -8.68
CA TYR A 134 -21.15 -6.87 -8.32
C TYR A 134 -20.21 -7.04 -9.53
N SER A 135 -20.74 -7.13 -10.75
CA SER A 135 -19.91 -7.11 -11.97
C SER A 135 -19.42 -5.72 -12.35
N VAL A 136 -20.06 -4.66 -11.84
CA VAL A 136 -19.73 -3.26 -12.11
C VAL A 136 -18.71 -2.76 -11.11
N ARG A 137 -17.54 -2.37 -11.60
CA ARG A 137 -16.49 -1.74 -10.81
C ARG A 137 -16.52 -0.23 -10.99
N LEU A 138 -16.22 0.54 -9.92
CA LEU A 138 -16.18 2.00 -10.00
C LEU A 138 -15.06 2.46 -10.95
N GLY A 139 -13.90 1.77 -10.96
CA GLY A 139 -12.80 2.09 -11.87
C GLY A 139 -12.04 3.35 -11.49
N ASP A 140 -12.02 3.70 -10.21
CA ASP A 140 -11.32 4.89 -9.67
C ASP A 140 -9.81 4.70 -9.53
N GLU A 141 -9.30 3.50 -9.88
CA GLU A 141 -7.87 3.13 -9.83
C GLU A 141 -7.21 3.29 -8.44
N ALA A 142 -8.02 3.33 -7.38
CA ALA A 142 -7.56 3.43 -5.99
C ALA A 142 -7.81 2.12 -5.24
N THR A 143 -6.74 1.36 -4.97
CA THR A 143 -6.81 0.05 -4.33
C THR A 143 -6.23 0.09 -2.92
N LYS A 144 -6.91 -0.55 -1.95
CA LYS A 144 -6.39 -0.76 -0.59
C LYS A 144 -6.04 -2.23 -0.43
N VAL A 145 -4.85 -2.50 0.11
CA VAL A 145 -4.35 -3.85 0.32
C VAL A 145 -3.90 -4.01 1.77
N ILE A 146 -4.40 -5.03 2.43
CA ILE A 146 -3.98 -5.39 3.78
C ILE A 146 -3.32 -6.77 3.71
N VAL A 147 -2.03 -6.81 3.93
CA VAL A 147 -1.25 -8.04 4.04
C VAL A 147 -1.29 -8.51 5.49
N ASN A 148 -1.66 -9.76 5.69
CA ASN A 148 -1.72 -10.39 7.00
C ASN A 148 -0.52 -11.34 7.18
N ALA A 149 0.53 -10.87 7.84
CA ALA A 149 1.74 -11.67 8.09
C ALA A 149 1.50 -12.86 9.05
N ALA A 150 0.40 -12.84 9.85
CA ALA A 150 -0.02 -13.96 10.67
C ALA A 150 -0.92 -14.96 9.93
N GLY A 151 -1.32 -14.64 8.69
CA GLY A 151 -2.28 -15.43 7.91
C GLY A 151 -1.80 -16.83 7.57
N SER A 152 -2.73 -17.68 7.18
CA SER A 152 -2.44 -19.04 6.75
C SER A 152 -1.56 -19.04 5.51
N ARG A 153 -0.49 -19.81 5.55
CA ARG A 153 0.41 -20.03 4.40
C ARG A 153 -0.24 -20.84 3.26
N ASN A 154 -1.42 -21.40 3.48
CA ASN A 154 -2.16 -22.14 2.47
C ASN A 154 -2.74 -21.15 1.44
N GLY A 155 -2.13 -21.08 0.26
CA GLY A 155 -2.53 -20.21 -0.83
C GLY A 155 -1.56 -19.06 -1.16
N LEU A 156 -0.47 -18.92 -0.39
CA LEU A 156 0.67 -18.10 -0.78
C LEU A 156 1.60 -18.91 -1.70
N SER A 157 2.19 -18.27 -2.71
CA SER A 157 3.33 -18.87 -3.40
C SER A 157 4.48 -19.12 -2.40
N GLU A 158 5.35 -20.10 -2.68
CA GLU A 158 6.53 -20.33 -1.83
C GLU A 158 7.36 -19.05 -1.67
N ASP A 159 7.48 -18.25 -2.73
CA ASP A 159 8.21 -16.98 -2.75
C ASP A 159 7.58 -15.96 -1.81
N MET A 160 6.24 -15.86 -1.77
CA MET A 160 5.52 -14.96 -0.86
C MET A 160 5.68 -15.42 0.59
N CYS A 161 5.67 -16.73 0.85
CA CYS A 161 5.98 -17.29 2.17
C CYS A 161 7.39 -16.94 2.63
N LEU A 162 8.38 -17.08 1.74
CA LEU A 162 9.78 -16.75 2.03
C LEU A 162 9.97 -15.25 2.27
N SER A 163 9.37 -14.39 1.45
CA SER A 163 9.44 -12.93 1.64
C SER A 163 8.81 -12.48 2.95
N LEU A 164 7.64 -13.02 3.32
CA LEU A 164 6.98 -12.70 4.61
C LEU A 164 7.70 -13.28 5.83
N ILE A 165 8.50 -14.36 5.67
CA ILE A 165 9.33 -14.92 6.76
C ILE A 165 10.57 -14.06 7.01
N HIS A 166 11.05 -13.38 5.98
CA HIS A 166 12.24 -12.53 6.06
C HIS A 166 11.91 -11.07 6.42
N ILE A 167 10.62 -10.68 6.50
CA ILE A 167 10.12 -9.46 7.12
C ILE A 167 9.90 -9.68 8.61
#